data_bc6771fd4940dd6c1351d96ec65a32a2
#
_entry.id   bc6771fd4940dd6c1351d96ec65a32a2
#
_cell.length_a   1.000
_cell.length_b   1.000
_cell.length_c   1.000
_cell.angle_alpha   90.00
_cell.angle_beta   90.00
_cell.angle_gamma   90.00
#
_symmetry.space_group_name_H-M   'P 1'
#
loop_
_entity.id
_entity.type
_entity.pdbx_description
1 polymer ?
#
loop_
_entity_poly.entity_id
_entity_poly.type
_entity_poly.pdbx_seq_one_letter_code
_entity_poly.pdbx_strand_id
1 'polypeptide(L)'
;VNKVTYVIPVYHNEGSIKRTWEAIVALYRDGPLAAHQYEIIFVNDGSKDGSQAEIEEVARMDPNVRRIRFSRNFGQLAAIVAGYRHASGDAIINMSADLQDPAELTADMVNKWLAGSEVVVAFREDREDSFGAKFFSRLAYGALRASNPDIPAGGFDFVLMSRRALELFLSYRGRNRFYQGDVIWAGLTTTYLPYVRRKREVGKSQYNFSKKMKLFYDFLLDGSYLPIRIMSMCGAIFALLGVAYAAVIVVAWTMHATPFTGWAPIMVALLVIGGILMFMLGIIGEYLWRILDEIKDKPLYVIDEQK
;
A
#
# COMPACT_ATOMS: atom_id res chain seq x y z
N VAL A 1 -7.56 31.05 -8.31
CA VAL A 1 -8.30 29.85 -8.77
C VAL A 1 -7.33 28.70 -8.80
N ASN A 2 -7.48 27.72 -7.91
CA ASN A 2 -6.62 26.53 -7.87
C ASN A 2 -7.26 25.42 -8.72
N LYS A 3 -6.42 24.53 -9.25
CA LYS A 3 -6.86 23.36 -9.99
C LYS A 3 -6.68 22.10 -9.14
N VAL A 4 -7.71 21.28 -9.00
CA VAL A 4 -7.67 20.00 -8.28
C VAL A 4 -7.74 18.86 -9.29
N THR A 5 -6.78 17.94 -9.23
CA THR A 5 -6.80 16.73 -10.07
C THR A 5 -7.28 15.52 -9.26
N TYR A 6 -8.28 14.83 -9.78
CA TYR A 6 -8.73 13.54 -9.27
C TYR A 6 -8.08 12.41 -10.07
N VAL A 7 -7.33 11.56 -9.41
CA VAL A 7 -6.77 10.34 -9.99
C VAL A 7 -7.61 9.17 -9.55
N ILE A 8 -8.22 8.48 -10.50
CA ILE A 8 -9.19 7.42 -10.27
C ILE A 8 -8.74 6.14 -10.97
N PRO A 9 -8.12 5.21 -10.25
CA PRO A 9 -7.78 3.90 -10.78
C PRO A 9 -9.04 3.08 -11.03
N VAL A 10 -9.13 2.46 -12.22
CA VAL A 10 -10.28 1.68 -12.68
C VAL A 10 -9.86 0.27 -13.01
N TYR A 11 -10.50 -0.71 -12.38
CA TYR A 11 -10.36 -2.13 -12.73
C TYR A 11 -11.65 -2.90 -12.47
N HIS A 12 -12.36 -3.24 -13.55
CA HIS A 12 -13.70 -3.86 -13.49
C HIS A 12 -14.71 -3.03 -12.68
N ASN A 13 -14.89 -1.77 -13.10
CA ASN A 13 -15.76 -0.78 -12.46
C ASN A 13 -16.92 -0.33 -13.39
N GLU A 14 -17.29 -1.14 -14.36
CA GLU A 14 -18.46 -0.86 -15.22
C GLU A 14 -19.71 -0.50 -14.40
N GLY A 15 -20.42 0.55 -14.81
CA GLY A 15 -21.62 1.07 -14.17
C GLY A 15 -21.38 2.01 -12.99
N SER A 16 -20.13 2.28 -12.60
CA SER A 16 -19.83 3.21 -11.51
C SER A 16 -19.06 4.47 -11.95
N ILE A 17 -18.42 4.46 -13.11
CA ILE A 17 -17.52 5.51 -13.58
C ILE A 17 -18.28 6.82 -13.83
N LYS A 18 -19.40 6.76 -14.55
CA LYS A 18 -20.25 7.91 -14.83
C LYS A 18 -20.80 8.54 -13.54
N ARG A 19 -21.25 7.72 -12.61
CA ARG A 19 -21.75 8.16 -11.30
C ARG A 19 -20.66 8.84 -10.48
N THR A 20 -19.42 8.33 -10.53
CA THR A 20 -18.26 8.94 -9.87
C THR A 20 -17.95 10.30 -10.49
N TRP A 21 -17.96 10.39 -11.82
CA TRP A 21 -17.79 11.66 -12.53
C TRP A 21 -18.89 12.67 -12.15
N GLU A 22 -20.17 12.27 -12.19
CA GLU A 22 -21.31 13.12 -11.83
C GLU A 22 -21.17 13.66 -10.39
N ALA A 23 -20.79 12.81 -9.44
CA ALA A 23 -20.61 13.20 -8.04
C ALA A 23 -19.50 14.23 -7.87
N ILE A 24 -18.38 14.08 -8.59
CA ILE A 24 -17.27 15.05 -8.55
C ILE A 24 -17.68 16.36 -9.20
N VAL A 25 -18.26 16.31 -10.41
CA VAL A 25 -18.66 17.52 -11.17
C VAL A 25 -19.69 18.35 -10.40
N ALA A 26 -20.60 17.72 -9.65
CA ALA A 26 -21.58 18.41 -8.82
C ALA A 26 -20.92 19.34 -7.78
N LEU A 27 -19.74 18.98 -7.26
CA LEU A 27 -19.00 19.80 -6.30
C LEU A 27 -18.49 21.13 -6.92
N TYR A 28 -18.26 21.14 -8.21
CA TYR A 28 -17.70 22.29 -8.95
C TYR A 28 -18.75 23.11 -9.70
N ARG A 29 -19.90 22.53 -10.05
CA ARG A 29 -20.94 23.26 -10.78
C ARG A 29 -21.68 24.25 -9.89
N ASP A 30 -22.24 23.76 -8.77
CA ASP A 30 -23.05 24.54 -7.84
C ASP A 30 -22.69 24.19 -6.37
N GLY A 31 -21.54 23.56 -6.16
CA GLY A 31 -21.10 23.01 -4.89
C GLY A 31 -20.00 23.82 -4.21
N PRO A 32 -19.44 23.27 -3.12
CA PRO A 32 -18.43 23.96 -2.29
C PRO A 32 -17.11 24.26 -2.99
N LEU A 33 -16.84 23.66 -4.14
CA LEU A 33 -15.61 23.84 -4.91
C LEU A 33 -15.82 24.66 -6.20
N ALA A 34 -16.95 25.36 -6.35
CA ALA A 34 -17.28 26.16 -7.55
C ALA A 34 -16.25 27.25 -7.89
N ALA A 35 -15.48 27.72 -6.92
CA ALA A 35 -14.40 28.71 -7.13
C ALA A 35 -13.10 28.10 -7.70
N HIS A 36 -13.04 26.80 -7.88
CA HIS A 36 -11.85 26.05 -8.31
C HIS A 36 -12.08 25.38 -9.68
N GLN A 37 -10.98 24.96 -10.30
CA GLN A 37 -11.01 24.12 -11.51
C GLN A 37 -10.77 22.67 -11.12
N TYR A 38 -11.27 21.75 -11.93
CA TYR A 38 -11.00 20.33 -11.77
C TYR A 38 -10.41 19.68 -13.01
N GLU A 39 -9.71 18.60 -12.79
CA GLU A 39 -9.26 17.63 -13.79
C GLU A 39 -9.54 16.24 -13.24
N ILE A 40 -10.07 15.33 -14.05
CA ILE A 40 -10.27 13.93 -13.66
C ILE A 40 -9.44 13.07 -14.60
N ILE A 41 -8.62 12.19 -14.03
CA ILE A 41 -7.81 11.23 -14.76
C ILE A 41 -8.27 9.82 -14.39
N PHE A 42 -9.02 9.18 -15.28
CA PHE A 42 -9.33 7.77 -15.15
C PHE A 42 -8.17 6.94 -15.69
N VAL A 43 -7.66 6.03 -14.87
CA VAL A 43 -6.58 5.12 -15.25
C VAL A 43 -7.11 3.70 -15.30
N ASN A 44 -7.39 3.20 -16.50
CA ASN A 44 -7.86 1.84 -16.71
C ASN A 44 -6.71 0.83 -16.65
N ASP A 45 -6.67 0.04 -15.59
CA ASP A 45 -5.67 -0.99 -15.34
C ASP A 45 -6.00 -2.30 -16.07
N GLY A 46 -6.23 -2.20 -17.39
CA GLY A 46 -6.45 -3.36 -18.26
C GLY A 46 -7.77 -4.11 -18.00
N SER A 47 -8.86 -3.39 -17.70
CA SER A 47 -10.20 -3.96 -17.55
C SER A 47 -10.67 -4.65 -18.82
N LYS A 48 -11.41 -5.74 -18.66
CA LYS A 48 -11.99 -6.53 -19.76
C LYS A 48 -13.52 -6.41 -19.87
N ASP A 49 -14.14 -5.62 -18.98
CA ASP A 49 -15.57 -5.28 -18.97
C ASP A 49 -15.83 -3.97 -19.73
N GLY A 50 -17.03 -3.41 -19.61
CA GLY A 50 -17.43 -2.15 -20.23
C GLY A 50 -16.79 -0.90 -19.66
N SER A 51 -15.89 -0.99 -18.65
CA SER A 51 -15.25 0.17 -18.00
C SER A 51 -14.58 1.12 -18.98
N GLN A 52 -13.87 0.60 -20.01
CA GLN A 52 -13.20 1.45 -21.00
C GLN A 52 -14.21 2.28 -21.82
N ALA A 53 -15.29 1.65 -22.26
CA ALA A 53 -16.33 2.33 -23.03
C ALA A 53 -17.01 3.45 -22.22
N GLU A 54 -17.27 3.21 -20.93
CA GLU A 54 -17.86 4.19 -20.02
C GLU A 54 -16.92 5.38 -19.77
N ILE A 55 -15.59 5.13 -19.61
CA ILE A 55 -14.58 6.21 -19.52
C ILE A 55 -14.57 7.04 -20.79
N GLU A 56 -14.63 6.41 -21.97
CA GLU A 56 -14.65 7.10 -23.25
C GLU A 56 -15.90 7.95 -23.46
N GLU A 57 -17.05 7.47 -22.98
CA GLU A 57 -18.29 8.23 -23.01
C GLU A 57 -18.17 9.49 -22.16
N VAL A 58 -17.70 9.36 -20.90
CA VAL A 58 -17.53 10.50 -19.99
C VAL A 58 -16.51 11.51 -20.55
N ALA A 59 -15.37 11.03 -21.09
CA ALA A 59 -14.35 11.91 -21.67
C ALA A 59 -14.82 12.67 -22.94
N ARG A 60 -15.84 12.17 -23.61
CA ARG A 60 -16.49 12.91 -24.73
C ARG A 60 -17.43 14.01 -24.24
N MET A 61 -18.03 13.81 -23.07
CA MET A 61 -18.99 14.78 -22.49
C MET A 61 -18.27 15.91 -21.74
N ASP A 62 -17.07 15.66 -21.21
CA ASP A 62 -16.35 16.61 -20.36
C ASP A 62 -14.88 16.72 -20.76
N PRO A 63 -14.43 17.90 -21.27
CA PRO A 63 -13.06 18.13 -21.69
C PRO A 63 -12.05 18.14 -20.53
N ASN A 64 -12.50 18.22 -19.27
CA ASN A 64 -11.64 18.13 -18.09
C ASN A 64 -11.33 16.68 -17.71
N VAL A 65 -11.92 15.70 -18.42
CA VAL A 65 -11.69 14.28 -18.18
C VAL A 65 -10.63 13.77 -19.14
N ARG A 66 -9.57 13.23 -18.57
CA ARG A 66 -8.49 12.54 -19.28
C ARG A 66 -8.54 11.05 -19.00
N ARG A 67 -8.01 10.27 -19.91
CA ARG A 67 -7.98 8.81 -19.83
C ARG A 67 -6.60 8.26 -20.10
N ILE A 68 -6.23 7.24 -19.34
CA ILE A 68 -5.02 6.44 -19.52
C ILE A 68 -5.46 4.97 -19.50
N ARG A 69 -5.04 4.19 -20.50
CA ARG A 69 -5.29 2.76 -20.55
C ARG A 69 -3.99 1.99 -20.53
N PHE A 70 -3.91 0.98 -19.69
CA PHE A 70 -2.77 0.07 -19.65
C PHE A 70 -2.98 -1.11 -20.60
N SER A 71 -1.87 -1.66 -21.11
CA SER A 71 -1.86 -2.83 -21.99
C SER A 71 -2.35 -4.11 -21.27
N ARG A 72 -2.25 -4.17 -19.96
CA ARG A 72 -2.76 -5.24 -19.07
C ARG A 72 -2.89 -4.74 -17.65
N ASN A 73 -3.38 -5.57 -16.74
CA ASN A 73 -3.36 -5.27 -15.31
C ASN A 73 -1.93 -5.25 -14.77
N PHE A 74 -1.54 -4.11 -14.17
CA PHE A 74 -0.26 -3.87 -13.48
C PHE A 74 -0.48 -3.62 -11.99
N GLY A 75 -1.72 -3.45 -11.54
CA GLY A 75 -2.09 -3.24 -10.15
C GLY A 75 -2.43 -1.79 -9.80
N GLN A 76 -3.20 -1.63 -8.72
CA GLN A 76 -3.74 -0.33 -8.29
C GLN A 76 -2.66 0.73 -8.11
N LEU A 77 -1.53 0.40 -7.47
CA LEU A 77 -0.43 1.35 -7.25
C LEU A 77 0.14 1.88 -8.56
N ALA A 78 0.31 1.01 -9.56
CA ALA A 78 0.77 1.42 -10.89
C ALA A 78 -0.19 2.41 -11.53
N ALA A 79 -1.51 2.18 -11.41
CA ALA A 79 -2.53 3.08 -11.92
C ALA A 79 -2.53 4.44 -11.19
N ILE A 80 -2.38 4.45 -9.87
CA ILE A 80 -2.26 5.68 -9.09
C ILE A 80 -1.02 6.47 -9.53
N VAL A 81 0.16 5.83 -9.61
CA VAL A 81 1.41 6.49 -10.01
C VAL A 81 1.33 7.03 -11.45
N ALA A 82 0.67 6.29 -12.36
CA ALA A 82 0.44 6.78 -13.72
C ALA A 82 -0.42 8.05 -13.73
N GLY A 83 -1.53 8.04 -13.01
CA GLY A 83 -2.38 9.22 -12.86
C GLY A 83 -1.63 10.41 -12.25
N TYR A 84 -0.85 10.17 -11.20
CA TYR A 84 -0.03 11.19 -10.54
C TYR A 84 1.00 11.84 -11.47
N ARG A 85 1.66 11.06 -12.32
CA ARG A 85 2.63 11.59 -13.31
C ARG A 85 1.98 12.47 -14.38
N HIS A 86 0.68 12.30 -14.63
CA HIS A 86 -0.06 13.05 -15.63
C HIS A 86 -0.96 14.14 -15.04
N ALA A 87 -1.05 14.22 -13.72
CA ALA A 87 -1.83 15.22 -13.00
C ALA A 87 -1.25 16.63 -13.20
N SER A 88 -2.11 17.61 -13.51
CA SER A 88 -1.70 18.99 -13.74
C SER A 88 -2.18 19.97 -12.66
N GLY A 89 -3.00 19.54 -11.71
CA GLY A 89 -3.55 20.38 -10.65
C GLY A 89 -2.54 20.80 -9.57
N ASP A 90 -2.91 21.78 -8.78
CA ASP A 90 -2.15 22.26 -7.61
C ASP A 90 -2.30 21.32 -6.41
N ALA A 91 -3.45 20.67 -6.32
CA ALA A 91 -3.73 19.58 -5.39
C ALA A 91 -4.19 18.34 -6.15
N ILE A 92 -3.77 17.16 -5.70
CA ILE A 92 -4.06 15.90 -6.35
C ILE A 92 -4.73 14.96 -5.34
N ILE A 93 -5.90 14.44 -5.71
CA ILE A 93 -6.71 13.54 -4.89
C ILE A 93 -6.71 12.15 -5.55
N ASN A 94 -6.32 11.11 -4.79
CA ASN A 94 -6.56 9.73 -5.17
C ASN A 94 -7.87 9.25 -4.58
N MET A 95 -8.79 8.76 -5.42
CA MET A 95 -10.13 8.35 -5.02
C MET A 95 -10.53 7.04 -5.73
N SER A 96 -11.35 6.20 -5.08
CA SER A 96 -11.87 4.98 -5.69
C SER A 96 -12.96 5.27 -6.74
N ALA A 97 -13.05 4.41 -7.78
CA ALA A 97 -14.02 4.53 -8.87
C ALA A 97 -15.42 4.04 -8.51
N ASP A 98 -15.67 3.56 -7.29
CA ASP A 98 -16.93 2.90 -6.89
C ASP A 98 -17.75 3.69 -5.85
N LEU A 99 -17.39 4.96 -5.63
CA LEU A 99 -18.03 5.87 -4.66
C LEU A 99 -18.06 5.31 -3.21
N GLN A 100 -17.24 4.32 -2.89
CA GLN A 100 -17.06 3.89 -1.50
C GLN A 100 -16.43 5.01 -0.67
N ASP A 101 -15.57 5.83 -1.30
CA ASP A 101 -15.02 7.06 -0.73
C ASP A 101 -15.97 8.20 -1.09
N PRO A 102 -16.56 8.92 -0.11
CA PRO A 102 -17.54 9.96 -0.39
C PRO A 102 -16.91 11.15 -1.11
N ALA A 103 -17.42 11.48 -2.29
CA ALA A 103 -16.92 12.59 -3.09
C ALA A 103 -17.01 13.93 -2.34
N GLU A 104 -18.03 14.11 -1.50
CA GLU A 104 -18.28 15.31 -0.71
C GLU A 104 -17.12 15.61 0.26
N LEU A 105 -16.45 14.57 0.77
CA LEU A 105 -15.30 14.74 1.68
C LEU A 105 -14.13 15.46 0.99
N THR A 106 -14.07 15.41 -0.34
CA THR A 106 -13.00 16.11 -1.09
C THR A 106 -13.04 17.63 -0.88
N ALA A 107 -14.20 18.21 -0.60
CA ALA A 107 -14.32 19.62 -0.27
C ALA A 107 -13.61 19.95 1.05
N ASP A 108 -13.79 19.11 2.07
CA ASP A 108 -13.10 19.28 3.36
C ASP A 108 -11.59 19.06 3.20
N MET A 109 -11.18 18.09 2.38
CA MET A 109 -9.77 17.85 2.07
C MET A 109 -9.13 19.07 1.39
N VAL A 110 -9.80 19.67 0.40
CA VAL A 110 -9.35 20.90 -0.28
C VAL A 110 -9.26 22.06 0.69
N ASN A 111 -10.25 22.23 1.57
CA ASN A 111 -10.23 23.28 2.60
C ASN A 111 -9.05 23.12 3.58
N LYS A 112 -8.72 21.89 3.98
CA LYS A 112 -7.54 21.62 4.83
C LYS A 112 -6.23 21.90 4.10
N TRP A 113 -6.14 21.55 2.81
CA TRP A 113 -4.99 21.91 1.99
C TRP A 113 -4.84 23.44 1.86
N LEU A 114 -5.91 24.17 1.58
CA LEU A 114 -5.90 25.63 1.52
C LEU A 114 -5.52 26.27 2.87
N ALA A 115 -5.80 25.60 3.98
CA ALA A 115 -5.39 26.01 5.32
C ALA A 115 -3.91 25.69 5.64
N GLY A 116 -3.14 25.13 4.68
CA GLY A 116 -1.70 24.88 4.80
C GLY A 116 -1.27 23.43 5.00
N SER A 117 -2.19 22.46 4.94
CA SER A 117 -1.81 21.05 4.96
C SER A 117 -1.24 20.63 3.61
N GLU A 118 -0.05 20.04 3.61
CA GLU A 118 0.58 19.50 2.40
C GLU A 118 0.01 18.13 1.99
N VAL A 119 -0.43 17.36 2.98
CA VAL A 119 -1.06 16.06 2.82
C VAL A 119 -2.34 16.02 3.65
N VAL A 120 -3.43 15.55 3.06
CA VAL A 120 -4.68 15.30 3.80
C VAL A 120 -5.08 13.83 3.59
N VAL A 121 -5.05 13.08 4.68
CA VAL A 121 -5.35 11.65 4.71
C VAL A 121 -6.76 11.43 5.22
N ALA A 122 -7.64 10.88 4.39
CA ALA A 122 -8.93 10.39 4.84
C ALA A 122 -8.79 8.93 5.28
N PHE A 123 -9.15 8.63 6.53
CA PHE A 123 -9.06 7.30 7.10
C PHE A 123 -10.42 6.81 7.62
N ARG A 124 -10.59 5.50 7.60
CA ARG A 124 -11.84 4.86 8.01
C ARG A 124 -11.95 4.77 9.51
N GLU A 125 -13.03 5.31 10.09
CA GLU A 125 -13.27 5.32 11.53
C GLU A 125 -13.75 3.96 12.05
N ASP A 126 -14.53 3.20 11.26
CA ASP A 126 -15.08 1.89 11.65
C ASP A 126 -14.77 0.79 10.63
N ARG A 127 -14.33 -0.36 11.14
CA ARG A 127 -14.28 -1.64 10.42
C ARG A 127 -15.18 -2.66 11.10
N GLU A 128 -16.29 -3.01 10.46
CA GLU A 128 -17.06 -4.24 10.76
C GLU A 128 -16.29 -5.47 10.21
N ASP A 129 -15.06 -5.70 10.68
CA ASP A 129 -14.30 -6.89 10.29
C ASP A 129 -14.56 -8.04 11.26
N SER A 130 -14.53 -9.29 10.74
CA SER A 130 -14.62 -10.49 11.56
C SER A 130 -13.49 -10.57 12.59
N PHE A 131 -13.71 -11.25 13.72
CA PHE A 131 -12.79 -11.29 14.87
C PHE A 131 -11.36 -11.74 14.49
N GLY A 132 -11.22 -12.72 13.59
CA GLY A 132 -9.92 -13.18 13.08
C GLY A 132 -9.22 -12.15 12.19
N ALA A 133 -9.96 -11.42 11.34
CA ALA A 133 -9.41 -10.36 10.52
C ALA A 133 -8.91 -9.17 11.37
N LYS A 134 -9.61 -8.85 12.47
CA LYS A 134 -9.19 -7.82 13.43
C LYS A 134 -7.88 -8.17 14.13
N PHE A 135 -7.66 -9.44 14.49
CA PHE A 135 -6.43 -9.87 15.14
C PHE A 135 -5.21 -9.75 14.22
N PHE A 136 -5.31 -10.29 12.99
CA PHE A 136 -4.23 -10.16 11.99
C PHE A 136 -3.98 -8.72 11.59
N SER A 137 -5.03 -7.93 11.43
CA SER A 137 -4.93 -6.49 11.15
C SER A 137 -4.22 -5.75 12.28
N ARG A 138 -4.57 -6.01 13.57
CA ARG A 138 -3.90 -5.40 14.73
C ARG A 138 -2.42 -5.75 14.80
N LEU A 139 -2.05 -7.00 14.52
CA LEU A 139 -0.65 -7.42 14.52
C LEU A 139 0.14 -6.73 13.41
N ALA A 140 -0.42 -6.71 12.19
CA ALA A 140 0.18 -6.06 11.04
C ALA A 140 0.34 -4.55 11.25
N TYR A 141 -0.73 -3.86 11.64
CA TYR A 141 -0.67 -2.41 11.92
C TYR A 141 0.12 -2.07 13.19
N GLY A 142 0.23 -2.99 14.16
CA GLY A 142 1.12 -2.86 15.30
C GLY A 142 2.60 -2.84 14.90
N ALA A 143 3.00 -3.77 14.05
CA ALA A 143 4.35 -3.82 13.47
C ALA A 143 4.64 -2.58 12.61
N LEU A 144 3.65 -2.08 11.87
CA LEU A 144 3.76 -0.88 11.05
C LEU A 144 3.95 0.38 11.88
N ARG A 145 3.13 0.55 12.91
CA ARG A 145 3.24 1.69 13.82
C ARG A 145 4.56 1.73 14.59
N ALA A 146 5.18 0.58 14.83
CA ALA A 146 6.52 0.52 15.41
C ALA A 146 7.58 1.15 14.49
N SER A 147 7.35 1.13 13.16
CA SER A 147 8.24 1.74 12.15
C SER A 147 7.74 3.12 11.69
N ASN A 148 6.42 3.34 11.68
CA ASN A 148 5.76 4.57 11.24
C ASN A 148 4.54 4.88 12.13
N PRO A 149 4.73 5.57 13.27
CA PRO A 149 3.67 5.82 14.25
C PRO A 149 2.50 6.65 13.71
N ASP A 150 2.73 7.43 12.66
CA ASP A 150 1.75 8.36 12.07
C ASP A 150 0.72 7.68 11.15
N ILE A 151 0.85 6.38 10.88
CA ILE A 151 -0.12 5.66 10.06
C ILE A 151 -1.39 5.36 10.87
N PRO A 152 -2.59 5.79 10.41
CA PRO A 152 -3.85 5.50 11.10
C PRO A 152 -4.13 4.00 11.21
N ALA A 153 -4.85 3.60 12.27
CA ALA A 153 -5.33 2.23 12.41
C ALA A 153 -6.29 1.91 11.25
N GLY A 154 -5.93 0.89 10.46
CA GLY A 154 -6.75 0.50 9.30
C GLY A 154 -6.23 0.96 7.94
N GLY A 155 -5.17 1.77 7.91
CA GLY A 155 -4.59 2.30 6.67
C GLY A 155 -5.50 3.30 5.96
N PHE A 156 -5.04 3.77 4.82
CA PHE A 156 -5.76 4.74 4.02
C PHE A 156 -5.43 4.58 2.54
N ASP A 157 -6.39 4.88 1.69
CA ASP A 157 -6.22 4.91 0.23
C ASP A 157 -6.71 6.25 -0.36
N PHE A 158 -7.53 6.98 0.39
CA PHE A 158 -8.12 8.25 0.01
C PHE A 158 -7.27 9.40 0.55
N VAL A 159 -6.53 10.07 -0.33
CA VAL A 159 -5.50 11.06 0.03
C VAL A 159 -5.55 12.23 -0.92
N LEU A 160 -5.38 13.44 -0.38
CA LEU A 160 -5.01 14.63 -1.12
C LEU A 160 -3.55 14.96 -0.86
N MET A 161 -2.80 15.23 -1.89
CA MET A 161 -1.43 15.75 -1.84
C MET A 161 -1.35 17.11 -2.54
N SER A 162 -0.60 18.06 -1.96
CA SER A 162 -0.17 19.26 -2.68
C SER A 162 0.74 18.88 -3.86
N ARG A 163 0.96 19.81 -4.79
CA ARG A 163 1.92 19.63 -5.89
C ARG A 163 3.31 19.26 -5.36
N ARG A 164 3.79 19.95 -4.33
CA ARG A 164 5.08 19.69 -3.69
C ARG A 164 5.15 18.28 -3.09
N ALA A 165 4.11 17.87 -2.37
CA ALA A 165 4.03 16.53 -1.78
C ALA A 165 4.04 15.45 -2.87
N LEU A 166 3.30 15.66 -3.97
CA LEU A 166 3.29 14.76 -5.11
C LEU A 166 4.66 14.64 -5.80
N GLU A 167 5.36 15.75 -6.03
CA GLU A 167 6.68 15.74 -6.64
C GLU A 167 7.69 14.96 -5.80
N LEU A 168 7.66 15.14 -4.48
CA LEU A 168 8.45 14.33 -3.55
C LEU A 168 8.07 12.85 -3.64
N PHE A 169 6.78 12.53 -3.59
CA PHE A 169 6.30 11.16 -3.74
C PHE A 169 6.76 10.51 -5.06
N LEU A 170 6.74 11.25 -6.17
CA LEU A 170 7.17 10.76 -7.49
C LEU A 170 8.70 10.67 -7.63
N SER A 171 9.46 11.39 -6.81
CA SER A 171 10.93 11.30 -6.78
C SER A 171 11.42 9.97 -6.21
N TYR A 172 10.61 9.29 -5.42
CA TYR A 172 10.95 7.98 -4.86
C TYR A 172 11.00 6.94 -5.98
N ARG A 173 12.15 6.31 -6.11
CA ARG A 173 12.37 5.21 -7.05
C ARG A 173 12.20 3.92 -6.27
N GLY A 174 11.30 3.09 -6.64
CA GLY A 174 11.06 1.80 -6.03
C GLY A 174 9.91 1.12 -6.74
N ARG A 175 10.03 -0.16 -6.99
CA ARG A 175 9.02 -0.94 -7.66
C ARG A 175 8.03 -1.57 -6.69
N ASN A 176 8.56 -2.06 -5.59
CA ASN A 176 7.81 -2.64 -4.50
C ASN A 176 7.57 -1.56 -3.44
N ARG A 177 6.67 -0.61 -3.73
CA ARG A 177 6.41 0.56 -2.88
C ARG A 177 5.28 0.29 -1.91
N PHE A 178 5.46 0.71 -0.68
CA PHE A 178 4.38 0.78 0.30
C PHE A 178 3.73 2.17 0.26
N TYR A 179 2.65 2.30 -0.53
CA TYR A 179 1.98 3.57 -0.83
C TYR A 179 1.73 4.45 0.39
N GLN A 180 1.17 3.89 1.46
CA GLN A 180 0.81 4.65 2.66
C GLN A 180 2.06 5.15 3.40
N GLY A 181 3.10 4.34 3.47
CA GLY A 181 4.39 4.74 4.03
C GLY A 181 5.03 5.87 3.24
N ASP A 182 5.04 5.77 1.92
CA ASP A 182 5.63 6.77 1.03
C ASP A 182 4.93 8.13 1.12
N VAL A 183 3.60 8.13 1.27
CA VAL A 183 2.80 9.37 1.39
C VAL A 183 3.18 10.18 2.62
N ILE A 184 3.47 9.51 3.75
CA ILE A 184 3.79 10.19 5.02
C ILE A 184 5.29 10.27 5.31
N TRP A 185 6.12 9.52 4.59
CA TRP A 185 7.57 9.42 4.83
C TRP A 185 8.28 10.78 4.76
N ALA A 186 7.82 11.69 3.92
CA ALA A 186 8.43 13.01 3.74
C ALA A 186 8.28 13.93 4.97
N GLY A 187 7.50 13.55 5.99
CA GLY A 187 7.28 14.34 7.20
C GLY A 187 6.62 15.71 6.94
N LEU A 188 5.85 15.82 5.85
CA LEU A 188 5.12 17.04 5.52
C LEU A 188 3.93 17.24 6.44
N THR A 189 3.46 18.51 6.54
CA THR A 189 2.28 18.86 7.33
C THR A 189 1.08 18.03 6.89
N THR A 190 0.68 17.06 7.72
CA THR A 190 -0.37 16.10 7.42
C THR A 190 -1.58 16.32 8.32
N THR A 191 -2.77 16.38 7.72
CA THR A 191 -4.05 16.40 8.44
C THR A 191 -4.81 15.12 8.20
N TYR A 192 -5.42 14.56 9.24
CA TYR A 192 -6.18 13.32 9.20
C TYR A 192 -7.68 13.63 9.31
N LEU A 193 -8.50 13.11 8.39
CA LEU A 193 -9.94 13.25 8.37
C LEU A 193 -10.60 11.86 8.51
N PRO A 194 -11.36 11.61 9.58
CA PRO A 194 -12.12 10.37 9.72
C PRO A 194 -13.32 10.37 8.77
N TYR A 195 -13.63 9.20 8.18
CA TYR A 195 -14.86 9.03 7.41
C TYR A 195 -15.44 7.62 7.55
N VAL A 196 -16.75 7.52 7.32
CA VAL A 196 -17.45 6.23 7.25
C VAL A 196 -17.51 5.78 5.78
N ARG A 197 -16.91 4.63 5.49
CA ARG A 197 -16.90 4.07 4.13
C ARG A 197 -18.30 3.62 3.73
N ARG A 198 -18.75 4.04 2.55
CA ARG A 198 -20.04 3.60 1.99
C ARG A 198 -19.96 2.13 1.54
N LYS A 199 -21.09 1.43 1.60
CA LYS A 199 -21.16 0.10 1.01
C LYS A 199 -21.03 0.21 -0.51
N ARG A 200 -20.29 -0.71 -1.11
CA ARG A 200 -20.17 -0.80 -2.57
C ARG A 200 -21.54 -1.07 -3.17
N GLU A 201 -21.98 -0.24 -4.10
CA GLU A 201 -23.28 -0.37 -4.75
C GLU A 201 -23.22 -1.28 -5.98
N VAL A 202 -22.08 -1.32 -6.67
CA VAL A 202 -21.87 -2.10 -7.90
C VAL A 202 -20.56 -2.88 -7.82
N GLY A 203 -20.55 -4.13 -8.30
CA GLY A 203 -19.34 -4.96 -8.40
C GLY A 203 -19.05 -5.85 -7.19
N LYS A 204 -18.07 -6.76 -7.37
CA LYS A 204 -17.59 -7.68 -6.32
C LYS A 204 -16.17 -7.34 -5.91
N SER A 205 -15.83 -7.52 -4.63
CA SER A 205 -14.45 -7.34 -4.15
C SER A 205 -13.49 -8.28 -4.88
N GLN A 206 -12.45 -7.72 -5.48
CA GLN A 206 -11.38 -8.45 -6.18
C GLN A 206 -10.28 -8.99 -5.24
N TYR A 207 -10.42 -8.74 -3.92
CA TYR A 207 -9.45 -9.16 -2.91
C TYR A 207 -9.73 -10.57 -2.38
N ASN A 208 -8.99 -11.56 -2.89
CA ASN A 208 -8.95 -12.92 -2.32
C ASN A 208 -7.98 -12.99 -1.14
N PHE A 209 -8.06 -14.08 -0.33
CA PHE A 209 -7.14 -14.36 0.77
C PHE A 209 -5.67 -14.34 0.34
N SER A 210 -5.33 -14.91 -0.82
CA SER A 210 -3.98 -14.91 -1.38
C SER A 210 -3.45 -13.50 -1.66
N LYS A 211 -4.28 -12.59 -2.19
CA LYS A 211 -3.91 -11.18 -2.40
C LYS A 211 -3.71 -10.43 -1.08
N LYS A 212 -4.51 -10.74 -0.05
CA LYS A 212 -4.34 -10.18 1.30
C LYS A 212 -3.03 -10.65 1.94
N MET A 213 -2.68 -11.92 1.79
CA MET A 213 -1.40 -12.47 2.27
C MET A 213 -0.22 -11.85 1.54
N LYS A 214 -0.30 -11.72 0.20
CA LYS A 214 0.75 -11.04 -0.57
C LYS A 214 0.94 -9.60 -0.08
N LEU A 215 -0.14 -8.85 0.08
CA LEU A 215 -0.08 -7.48 0.59
C LEU A 215 0.55 -7.42 1.99
N PHE A 216 0.25 -8.39 2.85
CA PHE A 216 0.85 -8.50 4.18
C PHE A 216 2.36 -8.78 4.11
N TYR A 217 2.80 -9.68 3.22
CA TYR A 217 4.22 -9.95 2.98
C TYR A 217 4.96 -8.74 2.42
N ASP A 218 4.39 -8.11 1.40
CA ASP A 218 4.97 -6.90 0.79
C ASP A 218 5.12 -5.80 1.84
N PHE A 219 4.09 -5.62 2.65
CA PHE A 219 4.09 -4.71 3.78
C PHE A 219 5.16 -5.01 4.84
N LEU A 220 5.30 -6.29 5.25
CA LEU A 220 6.25 -6.70 6.29
C LEU A 220 7.70 -6.52 5.84
N LEU A 221 7.98 -6.78 4.56
CA LEU A 221 9.33 -6.77 4.00
C LEU A 221 9.77 -5.38 3.51
N ASP A 222 8.83 -4.56 3.06
CA ASP A 222 9.12 -3.24 2.49
C ASP A 222 8.96 -2.11 3.53
N GLY A 223 7.96 -2.24 4.39
CA GLY A 223 7.65 -1.24 5.43
C GLY A 223 8.40 -1.40 6.75
N SER A 224 9.16 -2.49 6.95
CA SER A 224 9.76 -2.77 8.26
C SER A 224 11.05 -3.60 8.18
N TYR A 225 12.06 -3.17 8.94
CA TYR A 225 13.27 -3.97 9.20
C TYR A 225 13.03 -5.10 10.21
N LEU A 226 11.79 -5.28 10.67
CA LEU A 226 11.42 -6.23 11.71
C LEU A 226 11.83 -7.68 11.39
N PRO A 227 11.61 -8.21 10.15
CA PRO A 227 11.99 -9.58 9.82
C PRO A 227 13.49 -9.83 9.99
N ILE A 228 14.33 -8.89 9.53
CA ILE A 228 15.80 -8.99 9.64
C ILE A 228 16.22 -8.92 11.11
N ARG A 229 15.62 -8.02 11.90
CA ARG A 229 15.94 -7.90 13.34
C ARG A 229 15.55 -9.16 14.12
N ILE A 230 14.36 -9.72 13.86
CA ILE A 230 13.94 -10.98 14.48
C ILE A 230 14.90 -12.09 14.12
N MET A 231 15.29 -12.23 12.86
CA MET A 231 16.28 -13.22 12.44
C MET A 231 17.60 -13.07 13.20
N SER A 232 18.15 -11.85 13.25
CA SER A 232 19.41 -11.57 13.95
C SER A 232 19.30 -11.88 15.44
N MET A 233 18.19 -11.52 16.08
CA MET A 233 17.93 -11.85 17.49
C MET A 233 17.82 -13.36 17.71
N CYS A 234 17.06 -14.07 16.89
CA CYS A 234 16.97 -15.53 16.96
C CYS A 234 18.34 -16.17 16.80
N GLY A 235 19.12 -15.74 15.80
CA GLY A 235 20.49 -16.21 15.60
C GLY A 235 21.38 -15.98 16.83
N ALA A 236 21.33 -14.80 17.43
CA ALA A 236 22.11 -14.48 18.64
C ALA A 236 21.68 -15.36 19.85
N ILE A 237 20.36 -15.54 20.04
CA ILE A 237 19.83 -16.41 21.10
C ILE A 237 20.31 -17.85 20.91
N PHE A 238 20.20 -18.40 19.69
CA PHE A 238 20.67 -19.76 19.41
C PHE A 238 22.18 -19.90 19.55
N ALA A 239 22.96 -18.91 19.18
CA ALA A 239 24.41 -18.90 19.39
C ALA A 239 24.75 -18.94 20.90
N LEU A 240 24.08 -18.12 21.72
CA LEU A 240 24.26 -18.12 23.17
C LEU A 240 23.87 -19.46 23.82
N LEU A 241 22.72 -20.03 23.39
CA LEU A 241 22.30 -21.37 23.86
C LEU A 241 23.31 -22.44 23.43
N GLY A 242 23.85 -22.36 22.22
CA GLY A 242 24.89 -23.29 21.76
C GLY A 242 26.17 -23.20 22.59
N VAL A 243 26.65 -21.97 22.90
CA VAL A 243 27.82 -21.76 23.77
C VAL A 243 27.55 -22.27 25.20
N ALA A 244 26.38 -21.95 25.75
CA ALA A 244 25.99 -22.44 27.07
C ALA A 244 25.96 -23.99 27.12
N TYR A 245 25.37 -24.61 26.08
CA TYR A 245 25.33 -26.08 25.98
C TYR A 245 26.72 -26.70 25.82
N ALA A 246 27.58 -26.07 24.99
CA ALA A 246 28.99 -26.50 24.87
C ALA A 246 29.73 -26.44 26.21
N ALA A 247 29.53 -25.38 26.99
CA ALA A 247 30.13 -25.28 28.34
C ALA A 247 29.66 -26.38 29.26
N VAL A 248 28.34 -26.73 29.25
CA VAL A 248 27.79 -27.87 30.02
C VAL A 248 28.45 -29.20 29.63
N ILE A 249 28.65 -29.42 28.32
CA ILE A 249 29.33 -30.63 27.82
C ILE A 249 30.78 -30.70 28.34
N VAL A 250 31.52 -29.59 28.25
CA VAL A 250 32.91 -29.52 28.73
C VAL A 250 32.99 -29.83 30.24
N VAL A 251 32.13 -29.23 31.05
CA VAL A 251 32.06 -29.51 32.48
C VAL A 251 31.71 -30.98 32.76
N ALA A 252 30.71 -31.53 32.11
CA ALA A 252 30.31 -32.92 32.24
C ALA A 252 31.43 -33.88 31.84
N TRP A 253 32.21 -33.55 30.81
CA TRP A 253 33.35 -34.32 30.38
C TRP A 253 34.47 -34.32 31.43
N THR A 254 34.80 -33.17 32.00
CA THR A 254 35.81 -33.04 33.05
C THR A 254 35.43 -33.80 34.33
N MET A 255 34.11 -33.89 34.62
CA MET A 255 33.57 -34.63 35.75
C MET A 255 33.35 -36.12 35.46
N HIS A 256 33.78 -36.64 34.32
CA HIS A 256 33.56 -38.03 33.86
C HIS A 256 32.09 -38.47 33.86
N ALA A 257 31.15 -37.52 33.79
CA ALA A 257 29.72 -37.72 33.72
C ALA A 257 29.22 -37.30 32.31
N THR A 258 29.33 -38.21 31.34
CA THR A 258 28.79 -37.91 29.99
C THR A 258 27.27 -38.09 29.99
N PRO A 259 26.46 -37.02 29.90
CA PRO A 259 25.02 -37.11 30.12
C PRO A 259 24.25 -37.71 28.94
N PHE A 260 24.88 -37.96 27.79
CA PHE A 260 24.18 -38.43 26.58
C PHE A 260 24.92 -39.61 25.93
N THR A 261 24.22 -40.73 25.84
CA THR A 261 24.63 -41.91 25.05
C THR A 261 23.79 -41.92 23.78
N GLY A 262 24.43 -41.69 22.62
CA GLY A 262 23.78 -41.89 21.32
C GLY A 262 23.76 -40.67 20.37
N TRP A 263 23.53 -40.96 19.11
CA TRP A 263 23.52 -39.97 17.97
C TRP A 263 22.22 -39.17 17.88
N ALA A 264 21.12 -39.67 18.50
CA ALA A 264 19.78 -39.06 18.34
C ALA A 264 19.68 -37.58 18.77
N PRO A 265 20.24 -37.14 19.93
CA PRO A 265 20.24 -35.72 20.31
C PRO A 265 21.02 -34.84 19.35
N ILE A 266 22.11 -35.35 18.78
CA ILE A 266 22.92 -34.63 17.79
C ILE A 266 22.11 -34.45 16.47
N MET A 267 21.43 -35.50 16.05
CA MET A 267 20.61 -35.45 14.84
C MET A 267 19.44 -34.48 15.00
N VAL A 268 18.75 -34.47 16.14
CA VAL A 268 17.68 -33.49 16.42
C VAL A 268 18.24 -32.05 16.40
N ALA A 269 19.37 -31.81 17.04
CA ALA A 269 20.00 -30.50 17.05
C ALA A 269 20.39 -30.03 15.63
N LEU A 270 20.98 -30.95 14.83
CA LEU A 270 21.31 -30.64 13.42
C LEU A 270 20.08 -30.31 12.56
N LEU A 271 19.00 -31.09 12.73
CA LEU A 271 17.76 -30.82 11.98
C LEU A 271 17.12 -29.49 12.38
N VAL A 272 17.10 -29.14 13.65
CA VAL A 272 16.57 -27.87 14.15
C VAL A 272 17.41 -26.72 13.66
N ILE A 273 18.73 -26.77 13.82
CA ILE A 273 19.65 -25.73 13.36
C ILE A 273 19.58 -25.59 11.84
N GLY A 274 19.60 -26.70 11.11
CA GLY A 274 19.48 -26.72 9.66
C GLY A 274 18.16 -26.10 9.18
N GLY A 275 17.05 -26.43 9.82
CA GLY A 275 15.74 -25.87 9.52
C GLY A 275 15.70 -24.35 9.75
N ILE A 276 16.26 -23.88 10.85
CA ILE A 276 16.36 -22.43 11.14
C ILE A 276 17.24 -21.72 10.12
N LEU A 277 18.39 -22.28 9.78
CA LEU A 277 19.30 -21.71 8.75
C LEU A 277 18.62 -21.63 7.38
N MET A 278 17.91 -22.68 6.96
CA MET A 278 17.14 -22.67 5.71
C MET A 278 16.05 -21.60 5.70
N PHE A 279 15.34 -21.43 6.84
CA PHE A 279 14.33 -20.37 6.97
C PHE A 279 14.97 -18.97 6.87
N MET A 280 16.10 -18.75 7.54
CA MET A 280 16.85 -17.50 7.48
C MET A 280 17.35 -17.21 6.06
N LEU A 281 17.90 -18.20 5.37
CA LEU A 281 18.32 -18.08 3.96
C LEU A 281 17.14 -17.76 3.04
N GLY A 282 15.97 -18.32 3.31
CA GLY A 282 14.75 -18.01 2.57
C GLY A 282 14.36 -16.54 2.66
N ILE A 283 14.42 -15.94 3.85
CA ILE A 283 14.16 -14.50 4.04
C ILE A 283 15.22 -13.65 3.33
N ILE A 284 16.51 -14.00 3.46
CA ILE A 284 17.59 -13.31 2.74
C ILE A 284 17.37 -13.41 1.24
N GLY A 285 16.97 -14.57 0.73
CA GLY A 285 16.64 -14.80 -0.68
C GLY A 285 15.52 -13.87 -1.18
N GLU A 286 14.50 -13.62 -0.35
CA GLU A 286 13.43 -12.68 -0.68
C GLU A 286 13.93 -11.23 -0.81
N TYR A 287 14.81 -10.77 0.09
CA TYR A 287 15.44 -9.45 -0.03
C TYR A 287 16.34 -9.33 -1.26
N LEU A 288 17.13 -10.38 -1.55
CA LEU A 288 17.95 -10.43 -2.76
C LEU A 288 17.11 -10.39 -4.03
N TRP A 289 15.97 -11.09 -4.04
CA TRP A 289 15.02 -11.03 -5.15
C TRP A 289 14.45 -9.63 -5.36
N ARG A 290 14.08 -8.91 -4.30
CA ARG A 290 13.59 -7.52 -4.36
C ARG A 290 14.66 -6.58 -4.91
N ILE A 291 15.91 -6.71 -4.44
CA ILE A 291 17.05 -5.95 -4.97
C ILE A 291 17.24 -6.24 -6.46
N LEU A 292 17.20 -7.51 -6.87
CA LEU A 292 17.33 -7.91 -8.27
C LEU A 292 16.18 -7.35 -9.13
N ASP A 293 14.96 -7.34 -8.64
CA ASP A 293 13.81 -6.78 -9.36
C ASP A 293 13.92 -5.26 -9.53
N GLU A 294 14.48 -4.56 -8.55
CA GLU A 294 14.81 -3.13 -8.62
C GLU A 294 15.91 -2.85 -9.66
N ILE A 295 16.99 -3.62 -9.66
CA ILE A 295 18.12 -3.48 -10.61
C ILE A 295 17.68 -3.70 -12.06
N LYS A 296 16.66 -4.56 -12.30
CA LYS A 296 16.13 -4.80 -13.65
C LYS A 296 15.47 -3.58 -14.29
N ASP A 297 15.14 -2.58 -13.52
CA ASP A 297 14.55 -1.28 -13.93
C ASP A 297 13.41 -1.41 -14.98
N LYS A 298 12.59 -2.46 -14.85
CA LYS A 298 11.43 -2.62 -15.71
C LYS A 298 10.41 -1.52 -15.41
N PRO A 299 9.73 -0.95 -16.41
CA PRO A 299 8.71 0.06 -16.16
C PRO A 299 7.59 -0.49 -15.26
N LEU A 300 7.08 0.35 -14.35
CA LEU A 300 6.02 -0.01 -13.41
C LEU A 300 4.72 -0.37 -14.15
N TYR A 301 4.48 0.26 -15.30
CA TYR A 301 3.34 0.05 -16.18
C TYR A 301 3.68 0.34 -17.64
N VAL A 302 2.83 -0.13 -18.55
CA VAL A 302 2.91 0.17 -19.99
C VAL A 302 1.58 0.78 -20.41
N ILE A 303 1.62 1.99 -20.95
CA ILE A 303 0.45 2.70 -21.48
C ILE A 303 0.19 2.18 -22.89
N ASP A 304 -1.04 1.74 -23.16
CA ASP A 304 -1.55 1.34 -24.48
C ASP A 304 -2.19 2.55 -25.19
N GLU A 305 -2.98 3.35 -24.47
CA GLU A 305 -3.64 4.53 -24.96
C GLU A 305 -3.68 5.65 -23.90
N GLN A 306 -3.44 6.89 -24.35
CA GLN A 306 -3.55 8.11 -23.53
C GLN A 306 -4.22 9.23 -24.33
N LYS A 307 -5.24 9.87 -23.75
CA LYS A 307 -5.88 11.09 -24.29
C LYS A 307 -6.35 11.99 -23.16
#